data_0b91e7747c52192ccae45b6ebc0f3479
#
_entry.id   0b91e7747c52192ccae45b6ebc0f3479
#
_cell.length_a   1.000
_cell.length_b   1.000
_cell.length_c   1.000
_cell.angle_alpha   90.00
_cell.angle_beta   90.00
_cell.angle_gamma   90.00
#
_symmetry.space_group_name_H-M   'P 1'
#
loop_
_entity.id
_entity.type
_entity.pdbx_description
1 polymer ?
#
loop_
_entity_poly.entity_id
_entity_poly.type
_entity_poly.pdbx_seq_one_letter_code
_entity_poly.pdbx_strand_id
1 'polypeptide(L)' 'MKIKITKINTLNGDGSITLEECGLKIGEVPEVDGHFNDGSYCVIAPRNSEFIQAGDNISVSADECEVVEE' A
#
# COMPACT_ATOMS: atom_id res chain seq x y z
N MET A 1 4.66 10.35 8.01
CA MET A 1 3.58 10.55 7.02
C MET A 1 2.63 9.36 7.07
N LYS A 2 1.35 9.62 7.00
CA LYS A 2 0.32 8.58 6.93
C LYS A 2 -0.56 8.81 5.72
N ILE A 3 -0.98 7.72 5.10
CA ILE A 3 -1.87 7.76 3.95
C ILE A 3 -3.10 6.90 4.25
N LYS A 4 -4.22 7.28 3.66
CA LYS A 4 -5.47 6.53 3.80
C LYS A 4 -5.72 5.79 2.49
N ILE A 5 -5.93 4.49 2.58
CA ILE A 5 -6.16 3.65 1.42
C ILE A 5 -7.56 3.90 0.87
N THR A 6 -7.66 4.25 -0.41
CA THR A 6 -8.93 4.55 -1.08
C THR A 6 -9.28 3.55 -2.15
N LYS A 7 -8.31 2.80 -2.67
CA LYS A 7 -8.52 1.76 -3.68
C LYS A 7 -7.64 0.57 -3.36
N ILE A 8 -8.15 -0.63 -3.53
CA ILE A 8 -7.41 -1.85 -3.20
C ILE A 8 -7.36 -2.88 -4.34
N ASN A 9 -8.06 -2.63 -5.44
CA ASN A 9 -8.12 -3.59 -6.55
C ASN A 9 -7.55 -3.04 -7.86
N THR A 10 -6.67 -2.04 -7.76
CA THR A 10 -5.96 -1.51 -8.92
C THR A 10 -4.73 -2.37 -9.19
N LEU A 11 -4.57 -2.81 -10.43
CA LEU A 11 -3.36 -3.51 -10.86
C LEU A 11 -2.33 -2.50 -11.32
N ASN A 12 -1.14 -2.58 -10.74
CA ASN A 12 -0.03 -1.69 -11.06
C ASN A 12 0.96 -2.41 -11.97
N GLY A 13 0.66 -2.44 -13.27
CA GLY A 13 1.56 -3.03 -14.23
C GLY A 13 1.30 -4.52 -14.42
N ASP A 14 2.32 -5.18 -14.93
CA ASP A 14 2.23 -6.55 -15.41
C ASP A 14 2.52 -7.57 -14.31
N GLY A 15 1.50 -8.08 -13.71
CA GLY A 15 1.62 -9.15 -12.74
C GLY A 15 1.82 -8.71 -11.30
N SER A 16 1.63 -7.43 -11.02
CA SER A 16 1.65 -6.95 -9.64
C SER A 16 0.40 -7.43 -8.90
N ILE A 17 0.55 -7.73 -7.62
CA ILE A 17 -0.59 -8.07 -6.78
C ILE A 17 -1.31 -6.78 -6.36
N THR A 18 -2.61 -6.91 -6.09
CA THR A 18 -3.40 -5.77 -5.64
C THR A 18 -3.16 -5.51 -4.16
N LEU A 19 -3.57 -4.33 -3.69
CA LEU A 19 -3.48 -4.03 -2.26
C LEU A 19 -4.39 -4.95 -1.45
N GLU A 20 -5.52 -5.37 -2.02
CA GLU A 20 -6.38 -6.34 -1.36
C GLU A 20 -5.63 -7.65 -1.11
N GLU A 21 -4.85 -8.11 -2.08
CA GLU A 21 -4.04 -9.31 -1.95
C GLU A 21 -2.89 -9.12 -0.96
N CYS A 22 -2.49 -7.87 -0.74
CA CYS A 22 -1.49 -7.54 0.27
C CYS A 22 -2.07 -7.45 1.69
N GLY A 23 -3.38 -7.61 1.82
CA GLY A 23 -4.04 -7.56 3.12
C GLY A 23 -4.48 -6.18 3.56
N LEU A 24 -4.40 -5.18 2.68
CA LEU A 24 -4.85 -3.82 2.98
C LEU A 24 -6.34 -3.68 2.70
N LYS A 25 -6.99 -2.78 3.44
CA LYS A 25 -8.42 -2.53 3.31
C LYS A 25 -8.68 -1.06 3.06
N ILE A 26 -9.76 -0.76 2.35
CA ILE A 26 -10.20 0.63 2.13
C ILE A 26 -10.45 1.28 3.48
N GLY A 27 -9.95 2.50 3.65
CA GLY A 27 -10.05 3.26 4.89
C GLY A 27 -8.94 3.01 5.88
N GLU A 28 -8.11 2.01 5.62
CA GLU A 28 -6.94 1.74 6.45
C GLU A 28 -5.91 2.85 6.29
N VAL A 29 -5.19 3.18 7.37
CA VAL A 29 -4.22 4.27 7.38
C VAL A 29 -2.85 3.72 7.78
N PRO A 30 -2.15 3.07 6.83
CA PRO A 30 -0.80 2.58 7.11
C PRO A 30 0.19 3.71 7.21
N GLU A 31 1.28 3.48 7.91
CA GLU A 31 2.36 4.44 8.01
C GLU A 31 3.29 4.29 6.82
N VAL A 32 3.71 5.43 6.26
CA VAL A 32 4.64 5.45 5.14
C VAL A 32 6.06 5.43 5.66
N ASP A 33 6.81 4.42 5.21
CA ASP A 33 8.22 4.26 5.58
C ASP A 33 9.16 5.00 4.61
N GLY A 34 8.70 5.28 3.41
CA GLY A 34 9.50 5.96 2.39
C GLY A 34 8.81 5.96 1.05
N HIS A 35 9.60 6.16 0.00
CA HIS A 35 9.11 6.17 -1.38
C HIS A 35 9.97 5.24 -2.23
N PHE A 36 9.34 4.62 -3.22
CA PHE A 36 10.06 3.88 -4.25
C PHE A 36 10.54 4.83 -5.35
N ASN A 37 11.41 4.35 -6.23
CA ASN A 37 11.97 5.16 -7.30
C ASN A 37 10.93 5.70 -8.28
N ASP A 38 9.80 5.04 -8.40
CA ASP A 38 8.71 5.47 -9.28
C ASP A 38 7.76 6.46 -8.62
N GLY A 39 8.04 6.87 -7.38
CA GLY A 39 7.23 7.83 -6.64
C GLY A 39 6.12 7.21 -5.81
N SER A 40 5.93 5.90 -5.86
CA SER A 40 4.92 5.25 -5.03
C SER A 40 5.36 5.24 -3.57
N TYR A 41 4.38 5.17 -2.67
CA TYR A 41 4.66 5.13 -1.24
C TYR A 41 5.05 3.73 -0.80
N CYS A 42 6.06 3.64 0.06
CA CYS A 42 6.45 2.39 0.68
C CYS A 42 5.77 2.30 2.05
N VAL A 43 4.86 1.36 2.21
CA VAL A 43 4.18 1.16 3.50
C VAL A 43 4.53 -0.23 4.04
N ILE A 44 4.41 -0.36 5.35
CA ILE A 44 4.71 -1.62 6.03
C ILE A 44 3.44 -2.44 6.14
N ALA A 45 3.50 -3.71 5.74
CA ALA A 45 2.36 -4.60 5.80
C ALA A 45 1.89 -4.75 7.26
N PRO A 46 0.61 -4.47 7.53
CA PRO A 46 0.10 -4.51 8.91
C PRO A 46 -0.21 -5.92 9.41
N ARG A 47 -0.30 -6.88 8.51
CA ARG A 47 -0.66 -8.24 8.85
C ARG A 47 -0.19 -9.21 7.78
N ASN A 48 -0.23 -10.50 8.08
CA ASN A 48 0.05 -11.53 7.09
C ASN A 48 -1.12 -11.66 6.13
N SER A 49 -0.82 -11.91 4.86
CA SER A 49 -1.82 -12.21 3.85
C SER A 49 -1.33 -13.38 3.01
N GLU A 50 -2.05 -13.70 1.94
CA GLU A 50 -1.70 -14.84 1.09
C GLU A 50 -0.32 -14.66 0.44
N PHE A 51 0.04 -13.44 0.08
CA PHE A 51 1.28 -13.15 -0.66
C PHE A 51 2.30 -12.36 0.15
N ILE A 52 1.89 -11.77 1.27
CA ILE A 52 2.69 -10.79 2.01
C ILE A 52 2.69 -11.17 3.49
N GLN A 53 3.82 -10.99 4.13
CA GLN A 53 3.94 -11.19 5.57
C GLN A 53 3.99 -9.84 6.27
N ALA A 54 3.50 -9.81 7.51
CA ALA A 54 3.57 -8.59 8.33
C ALA A 54 5.02 -8.10 8.39
N GLY A 55 5.22 -6.81 8.16
CA GLY A 55 6.54 -6.20 8.12
C GLY A 55 7.14 -6.08 6.73
N ASP A 56 6.56 -6.73 5.74
CA ASP A 56 7.02 -6.59 4.35
C ASP A 56 6.67 -5.20 3.80
N ASN A 57 7.42 -4.77 2.81
CA ASN A 57 7.18 -3.48 2.15
C ASN A 57 6.14 -3.64 1.05
N ILE A 58 5.19 -2.71 1.01
CA ILE A 58 4.13 -2.68 0.00
C ILE A 58 4.21 -1.36 -0.75
N SER A 59 4.10 -1.41 -2.08
CA SER A 59 4.06 -0.23 -2.93
C SER A 59 2.61 0.23 -3.09
N VAL A 60 2.33 1.48 -2.74
CA VAL A 60 1.00 2.08 -2.88
C VAL A 60 1.12 3.28 -3.81
N SER A 61 0.41 3.24 -4.93
CA SER A 61 0.41 4.35 -5.89
C SER A 61 -0.34 5.55 -5.32
N ALA A 62 0.03 6.75 -5.79
CA ALA A 62 -0.59 7.99 -5.31
C ALA A 62 -2.09 8.03 -5.55
N ASP A 63 -2.58 7.35 -6.60
CA ASP A 63 -3.99 7.32 -6.92
C ASP A 63 -4.76 6.24 -6.15
N GLU A 64 -4.09 5.43 -5.35
CA GLU A 64 -4.72 4.41 -4.52
C GLU A 64 -4.91 4.88 -3.08
N CYS A 65 -4.49 6.07 -2.78
CA CYS A 65 -4.52 6.61 -1.42
C CYS A 65 -4.61 8.12 -1.43
N GLU A 66 -4.79 8.68 -0.24
CA GLU A 66 -4.66 10.13 -0.04
C GLU A 66 -3.82 10.37 1.21
N VAL A 67 -3.04 11.44 1.20
CA VAL A 67 -2.21 11.80 2.35
C VAL A 67 -3.12 12.41 3.40
N VAL A 68 -3.12 11.85 4.60
CA VAL A 68 -3.94 12.33 5.72
C VAL A 68 -3.11 12.94 6.83
N GLU A 69 -1.80 12.65 6.88
CA GLU A 69 -0.90 13.23 7.89
C GLU A 69 0.51 13.27 7.33
N GLU A 70 1.09 14.43 7.29
CA GLU A 70 2.48 14.61 6.89
C GLU A 70 3.37 14.72 8.13
#